data_929e629c356f0f776878370021df63ce
#
_entry.id   929e629c356f0f776878370021df63ce
#
_cell.length_a   1.000
_cell.length_b   1.000
_cell.length_c   1.000
_cell.angle_alpha   90.00
_cell.angle_beta   90.00
_cell.angle_gamma   90.00
#
_symmetry.space_group_name_H-M   'P 1'
#
loop_
_entity.id
_entity.type
_entity.pdbx_description
1 polymer ?
#
loop_
_entity_poly.entity_id
_entity_poly.type
_entity_poly.pdbx_seq_one_letter_code
_entity_poly.pdbx_strand_id
1 'polypeptide(L)'
;DAGAILIGKTNMDQFGIGLVGMRTPYGACSSVFDERYISGGSSSGSAVSVAAGLSSFSIANDAAGSRRVPAGFNNIVGIKPTPGLVSNACVSGGGCVKTIETLAVFALTVDDGMKVTELIAGYDPTYPFSKPEADAVKLTPAAPPPRFRFGIPNGAALRFFGDTEAERLFREAVARMQALGGEVVEVDFTPFEETQRILYEGPWICERALSLDAVLEEHRDAIHPVTRQILSNSGKFTALDTFAAIHRIAELKRDTRPIWEDIAVLMVPTTPTIYTKDEIAGDPIALNARLGIYTNFVNLMGLCGIAVPNGFRDDGLPLGVTFLAPGFEEAKAAGIAAAFHRATGLPLAMFDNPYPNTAARPLDEDYREIAVVGAHLSGMPLNHELTTRGGVFRRTAKTSNAYRLYALSGTAPPKPGLIRAREGGGPITVEIWALPAAGFGDFIARIPAPLGVGKLSLEDGTEVTGFLCESTAIAGQPDITVHGGWRAYRQSVAA
;
A
#
# COMPACT_ATOMS: atom_id res chain seq x y z
N ASP A 1 2.41 -17.97 19.44
CA ASP A 1 1.43 -19.01 19.09
C ASP A 1 1.46 -19.37 17.60
N ALA A 2 1.85 -18.44 16.72
CA ALA A 2 1.97 -18.71 15.29
C ALA A 2 3.26 -19.43 14.85
N GLY A 3 4.09 -19.87 15.79
CA GLY A 3 5.32 -20.63 15.53
C GLY A 3 6.54 -19.79 15.17
N ALA A 4 6.46 -18.46 15.24
CA ALA A 4 7.63 -17.61 15.04
C ALA A 4 8.64 -17.75 16.18
N ILE A 5 9.94 -17.77 15.84
CA ILE A 5 11.04 -17.86 16.79
C ILE A 5 11.65 -16.49 16.97
N LEU A 6 11.64 -15.94 18.19
CA LEU A 6 12.32 -14.70 18.53
C LEU A 6 13.83 -14.94 18.62
N ILE A 7 14.60 -14.33 17.70
CA ILE A 7 16.07 -14.49 17.65
C ILE A 7 16.84 -13.34 18.29
N GLY A 8 16.19 -12.19 18.54
CA GLY A 8 16.86 -11.07 19.19
C GLY A 8 16.12 -9.74 19.05
N LYS A 9 16.76 -8.70 19.61
CA LYS A 9 16.41 -7.28 19.46
C LYS A 9 17.44 -6.58 18.58
N THR A 10 16.99 -5.68 17.75
CA THR A 10 17.83 -5.01 16.77
C THR A 10 18.12 -3.56 17.16
N ASN A 11 19.20 -3.00 16.60
CA ASN A 11 19.58 -1.61 16.78
C ASN A 11 18.58 -0.66 16.10
N MET A 12 18.45 0.56 16.61
CA MET A 12 17.56 1.60 16.07
C MET A 12 18.02 3.00 16.46
N ASP A 13 17.54 4.04 15.78
CA ASP A 13 17.63 5.40 16.28
C ASP A 13 16.91 5.50 17.63
N GLN A 14 17.56 6.07 18.62
CA GLN A 14 17.10 6.11 20.00
C GLN A 14 15.69 6.73 20.10
N PHE A 15 14.78 6.04 20.76
CA PHE A 15 13.36 6.40 20.93
C PHE A 15 12.58 6.59 19.63
N GLY A 16 13.04 6.01 18.53
CA GLY A 16 12.39 6.16 17.23
C GLY A 16 12.52 7.58 16.64
N ILE A 17 13.46 8.39 17.13
CA ILE A 17 13.66 9.78 16.70
C ILE A 17 14.76 9.84 15.64
N GLY A 18 14.40 9.64 14.39
CA GLY A 18 15.30 9.72 13.25
C GLY A 18 14.90 8.81 12.10
N LEU A 19 15.51 9.05 10.93
CA LEU A 19 15.36 8.26 9.71
C LEU A 19 16.72 7.78 9.17
N VAL A 20 17.77 7.87 9.98
CA VAL A 20 19.16 7.70 9.54
C VAL A 20 19.83 6.43 10.07
N GLY A 21 19.40 5.89 11.22
CA GLY A 21 20.02 4.73 11.85
C GLY A 21 21.37 5.02 12.54
N MET A 22 21.64 6.31 12.82
CA MET A 22 22.90 6.75 13.44
C MET A 22 22.77 7.24 14.87
N ARG A 23 21.55 7.51 15.34
CA ARG A 23 21.26 8.09 16.67
C ARG A 23 21.15 7.00 17.73
N THR A 24 22.21 6.30 17.98
CA THR A 24 22.23 5.09 18.83
C THR A 24 23.56 4.98 19.59
N PRO A 25 23.55 4.47 20.85
CA PRO A 25 24.76 4.25 21.61
C PRO A 25 25.53 2.98 21.19
N TYR A 26 24.98 2.16 20.29
CA TYR A 26 25.53 0.85 19.90
C TYR A 26 26.31 0.86 18.59
N GLY A 27 26.58 2.04 18.02
CA GLY A 27 27.18 2.18 16.70
C GLY A 27 26.15 2.22 15.58
N ALA A 28 26.42 3.00 14.55
CA ALA A 28 25.53 3.16 13.40
C ALA A 28 25.44 1.90 12.54
N CYS A 29 24.24 1.49 12.14
CA CYS A 29 24.07 0.50 11.10
C CYS A 29 24.40 1.11 9.74
N SER A 30 24.98 0.30 8.84
CA SER A 30 25.21 0.67 7.44
C SER A 30 24.18 0.02 6.53
N SER A 31 24.02 0.55 5.30
CA SER A 31 23.38 -0.18 4.21
C SER A 31 24.12 -1.51 4.00
N VAL A 32 23.38 -2.57 3.65
CA VAL A 32 23.99 -3.87 3.31
C VAL A 32 24.73 -3.85 1.96
N PHE A 33 24.53 -2.80 1.17
CA PHE A 33 25.13 -2.65 -0.16
C PHE A 33 26.41 -1.81 -0.15
N ASP A 34 26.55 -0.86 0.78
CA ASP A 34 27.76 -0.06 0.96
C ASP A 34 27.87 0.46 2.38
N GLU A 35 28.95 0.09 3.09
CA GLU A 35 29.16 0.43 4.50
C GLU A 35 29.34 1.94 4.77
N ARG A 36 29.64 2.74 3.76
CA ARG A 36 29.77 4.20 3.86
C ARG A 36 28.41 4.88 4.04
N TYR A 37 27.33 4.25 3.57
CA TYR A 37 25.99 4.82 3.54
C TYR A 37 25.15 4.38 4.73
N ILE A 38 24.18 5.23 5.08
CA ILE A 38 23.23 4.93 6.13
C ILE A 38 22.32 3.75 5.73
N SER A 39 21.93 2.93 6.70
CA SER A 39 20.90 1.90 6.51
C SER A 39 19.47 2.46 6.49
N GLY A 40 19.33 3.77 6.76
CA GLY A 40 18.04 4.35 7.12
C GLY A 40 17.63 3.99 8.56
N GLY A 41 16.59 4.68 9.03
CA GLY A 41 16.08 4.58 10.40
C GLY A 41 14.60 4.95 10.50
N SER A 42 14.02 4.89 11.71
CA SER A 42 14.70 4.54 12.96
C SER A 42 14.99 3.03 13.08
N SER A 43 14.32 2.14 12.35
CA SER A 43 14.42 0.67 12.49
C SER A 43 15.61 0.09 11.70
N SER A 44 16.80 0.64 11.91
CA SER A 44 18.03 0.34 11.16
C SER A 44 18.43 -1.13 11.19
N GLY A 45 18.70 -1.67 12.36
CA GLY A 45 19.10 -3.06 12.53
C GLY A 45 18.01 -4.07 12.13
N SER A 46 16.74 -3.68 12.27
CA SER A 46 15.61 -4.49 11.79
C SER A 46 15.63 -4.67 10.28
N ALA A 47 15.90 -3.62 9.51
CA ALA A 47 16.00 -3.69 8.06
C ALA A 47 17.24 -4.48 7.63
N VAL A 48 18.38 -4.16 8.22
CA VAL A 48 19.66 -4.84 7.95
C VAL A 48 19.57 -6.34 8.23
N SER A 49 18.91 -6.75 9.33
CA SER A 49 18.79 -8.17 9.68
C SER A 49 17.99 -8.97 8.64
N VAL A 50 16.94 -8.37 8.06
CA VAL A 50 16.15 -9.01 6.99
C VAL A 50 16.93 -9.00 5.67
N ALA A 51 17.53 -7.85 5.32
CA ALA A 51 18.27 -7.71 4.08
C ALA A 51 19.52 -8.60 4.00
N ALA A 52 20.17 -8.85 5.14
CA ALA A 52 21.32 -9.75 5.27
C ALA A 52 20.93 -11.23 5.51
N GLY A 53 19.63 -11.56 5.49
CA GLY A 53 19.15 -12.94 5.69
C GLY A 53 19.32 -13.49 7.11
N LEU A 54 19.58 -12.63 8.08
CA LEU A 54 19.69 -13.02 9.48
C LEU A 54 18.33 -13.31 10.13
N SER A 55 17.27 -12.77 9.57
CA SER A 55 15.89 -13.02 9.98
C SER A 55 14.96 -13.05 8.77
N SER A 56 13.92 -13.89 8.80
CA SER A 56 12.92 -13.98 7.73
C SER A 56 12.03 -12.74 7.67
N PHE A 57 11.76 -12.11 8.80
CA PHE A 57 11.02 -10.86 8.95
C PHE A 57 11.43 -10.16 10.24
N SER A 58 11.08 -8.91 10.39
CA SER A 58 11.21 -8.19 11.65
C SER A 58 10.04 -7.27 11.91
N ILE A 59 9.72 -7.05 13.19
CA ILE A 59 8.65 -6.15 13.64
C ILE A 59 9.31 -4.97 14.35
N ALA A 60 8.91 -3.74 14.03
CA ALA A 60 9.29 -2.53 14.74
C ALA A 60 8.28 -1.41 14.43
N ASN A 61 8.48 -0.22 15.00
CA ASN A 61 7.54 0.88 14.90
C ASN A 61 7.75 1.75 13.65
N ASP A 62 6.66 2.32 13.13
CA ASP A 62 6.69 3.41 12.15
C ASP A 62 5.79 4.55 12.64
N ALA A 63 6.37 5.72 12.91
CA ALA A 63 5.65 6.95 13.26
C ALA A 63 5.79 8.04 12.18
N ALA A 64 6.87 7.96 11.36
CA ALA A 64 7.21 8.99 10.39
C ALA A 64 7.92 8.44 9.13
N GLY A 65 8.02 7.13 8.98
CA GLY A 65 8.75 6.47 7.90
C GLY A 65 9.79 5.45 8.36
N SER A 66 9.84 5.18 9.66
CA SER A 66 10.86 4.31 10.25
C SER A 66 10.84 2.86 9.77
N ARG A 67 9.84 2.47 8.99
CA ARG A 67 9.77 1.19 8.30
C ARG A 67 9.96 1.31 6.80
N ARG A 68 9.58 2.46 6.24
CA ARG A 68 9.61 2.68 4.79
C ARG A 68 11.01 3.11 4.32
N VAL A 69 11.62 4.09 4.99
CA VAL A 69 12.96 4.59 4.65
C VAL A 69 14.01 3.48 4.67
N PRO A 70 14.18 2.69 5.76
CA PRO A 70 15.17 1.61 5.75
C PRO A 70 14.85 0.50 4.75
N ALA A 71 13.58 0.25 4.43
CA ALA A 71 13.21 -0.71 3.40
C ALA A 71 13.77 -0.30 2.03
N GLY A 72 13.60 0.98 1.66
CA GLY A 72 14.12 1.52 0.40
C GLY A 72 15.64 1.43 0.29
N PHE A 73 16.37 1.63 1.38
CA PHE A 73 17.83 1.61 1.40
C PHE A 73 18.46 0.21 1.50
N ASN A 74 17.66 -0.82 1.74
CA ASN A 74 18.15 -2.19 1.89
C ASN A 74 17.46 -3.18 0.94
N ASN A 75 16.77 -2.69 -0.10
CA ASN A 75 16.13 -3.50 -1.14
C ASN A 75 15.17 -4.56 -0.57
N ILE A 76 14.38 -4.18 0.43
CA ILE A 76 13.39 -5.04 1.08
C ILE A 76 12.01 -4.37 1.11
N VAL A 77 11.01 -5.11 1.56
CA VAL A 77 9.64 -4.60 1.73
C VAL A 77 9.44 -4.08 3.14
N GLY A 78 8.81 -2.90 3.25
CA GLY A 78 8.38 -2.32 4.51
C GLY A 78 6.87 -2.08 4.51
N ILE A 79 6.13 -2.79 5.36
CA ILE A 79 4.69 -2.66 5.49
C ILE A 79 4.37 -1.82 6.72
N LYS A 80 3.74 -0.68 6.51
CA LYS A 80 3.21 0.21 7.54
C LYS A 80 1.67 0.09 7.52
N PRO A 81 1.08 -0.65 8.47
CA PRO A 81 -0.38 -0.74 8.58
C PRO A 81 -1.01 0.58 9.01
N THR A 82 -2.32 0.66 8.90
CA THR A 82 -3.13 1.74 9.48
C THR A 82 -2.86 1.87 10.99
N PRO A 83 -2.65 3.09 11.53
CA PRO A 83 -2.55 3.28 12.97
C PRO A 83 -3.79 2.72 13.70
N GLY A 84 -3.56 1.84 14.66
CA GLY A 84 -4.62 1.15 15.41
C GLY A 84 -5.12 -0.17 14.82
N LEU A 85 -4.59 -0.60 13.65
CA LEU A 85 -4.82 -1.94 13.10
C LEU A 85 -4.07 -3.03 13.89
N VAL A 86 -2.88 -2.69 14.36
CA VAL A 86 -2.05 -3.55 15.21
C VAL A 86 -1.90 -2.87 16.56
N SER A 87 -2.10 -3.61 17.66
CA SER A 87 -1.91 -3.07 19.01
C SER A 87 -0.43 -2.79 19.29
N ASN A 88 -0.16 -1.61 19.86
CA ASN A 88 1.16 -1.23 20.37
C ASN A 88 1.27 -1.40 21.90
N ALA A 89 0.33 -2.07 22.56
CA ALA A 89 0.32 -2.23 24.01
C ALA A 89 1.60 -2.87 24.57
N CYS A 90 2.22 -3.76 23.80
CA CYS A 90 3.46 -4.43 24.18
C CYS A 90 4.73 -3.61 23.93
N VAL A 91 4.63 -2.44 23.27
CA VAL A 91 5.78 -1.58 23.01
C VAL A 91 6.10 -0.78 24.25
N SER A 92 7.01 -1.31 25.04
CA SER A 92 7.47 -0.67 26.27
C SER A 92 8.61 0.33 26.00
N GLY A 93 8.73 1.31 26.85
CA GLY A 93 9.97 2.04 27.03
C GLY A 93 10.07 3.34 26.28
N GLY A 94 9.06 4.14 26.24
CA GLY A 94 9.18 5.55 25.94
C GLY A 94 9.65 5.85 24.51
N GLY A 95 9.24 6.94 23.99
CA GLY A 95 9.57 7.38 22.64
C GLY A 95 8.48 7.06 21.64
N CYS A 96 7.47 6.39 22.04
CA CYS A 96 6.28 6.15 21.21
C CYS A 96 5.43 7.40 21.08
N VAL A 97 4.97 7.65 19.88
CA VAL A 97 3.95 8.66 19.59
C VAL A 97 2.61 7.93 19.44
N LYS A 98 1.97 7.65 20.56
CA LYS A 98 0.83 6.72 20.67
C LYS A 98 -0.32 7.04 19.72
N THR A 99 -0.52 8.34 19.43
CA THR A 99 -1.61 8.80 18.56
C THR A 99 -1.42 8.46 17.08
N ILE A 100 -0.20 8.19 16.62
CA ILE A 100 0.12 8.00 15.19
C ILE A 100 1.02 6.79 14.90
N GLU A 101 1.65 6.23 15.90
CA GLU A 101 2.59 5.13 15.74
C GLU A 101 1.87 3.83 15.42
N THR A 102 2.48 2.97 14.63
CA THR A 102 2.01 1.62 14.37
C THR A 102 3.15 0.61 14.37
N LEU A 103 2.89 -0.59 14.86
CA LEU A 103 3.76 -1.73 14.60
C LEU A 103 3.68 -2.09 13.13
N ALA A 104 4.83 -2.30 12.54
CA ALA A 104 5.04 -2.46 11.11
C ALA A 104 6.02 -3.61 10.85
N VAL A 105 6.05 -4.13 9.63
CA VAL A 105 6.76 -5.36 9.27
C VAL A 105 7.79 -5.09 8.18
N PHE A 106 9.01 -5.64 8.31
CA PHE A 106 9.95 -5.87 7.21
C PHE A 106 9.90 -7.33 6.77
N ALA A 107 9.92 -7.55 5.46
CA ALA A 107 10.02 -8.86 4.84
C ALA A 107 10.71 -8.76 3.46
N LEU A 108 11.03 -9.89 2.86
CA LEU A 108 11.60 -9.91 1.51
C LEU A 108 10.55 -9.69 0.42
N THR A 109 9.31 -10.14 0.65
CA THR A 109 8.21 -9.98 -0.29
C THR A 109 7.00 -9.31 0.36
N VAL A 110 6.13 -8.71 -0.45
CA VAL A 110 4.87 -8.13 0.05
C VAL A 110 3.98 -9.24 0.62
N ASP A 111 3.94 -10.40 -0.03
CA ASP A 111 3.11 -11.52 0.40
C ASP A 111 3.51 -12.01 1.80
N ASP A 112 4.81 -12.19 2.07
CA ASP A 112 5.31 -12.58 3.39
C ASP A 112 5.04 -11.51 4.44
N GLY A 113 5.30 -10.26 4.13
CA GLY A 113 5.06 -9.14 5.04
C GLY A 113 3.58 -8.99 5.40
N MET A 114 2.68 -9.13 4.43
CA MET A 114 1.23 -9.10 4.68
C MET A 114 0.79 -10.31 5.49
N LYS A 115 1.40 -11.49 5.29
CA LYS A 115 1.11 -12.66 6.14
C LYS A 115 1.48 -12.44 7.59
N VAL A 116 2.64 -11.83 7.85
CA VAL A 116 3.03 -11.47 9.22
C VAL A 116 2.09 -10.39 9.78
N THR A 117 1.74 -9.37 8.98
CA THR A 117 0.80 -8.32 9.38
C THR A 117 -0.56 -8.90 9.77
N GLU A 118 -1.09 -9.86 8.99
CA GLU A 118 -2.35 -10.56 9.27
C GLU A 118 -2.34 -11.30 10.62
N LEU A 119 -1.19 -11.89 10.98
CA LEU A 119 -1.04 -12.63 12.23
C LEU A 119 -0.98 -11.74 13.48
N ILE A 120 -0.58 -10.48 13.33
CA ILE A 120 -0.45 -9.52 14.45
C ILE A 120 -1.54 -8.45 14.47
N ALA A 121 -2.36 -8.36 13.42
CA ALA A 121 -3.49 -7.43 13.34
C ALA A 121 -4.67 -7.92 14.18
N GLY A 122 -5.48 -6.98 14.65
CA GLY A 122 -6.71 -7.22 15.38
C GLY A 122 -6.99 -6.15 16.41
N TYR A 123 -8.24 -6.11 16.86
CA TYR A 123 -8.67 -5.19 17.91
C TYR A 123 -8.16 -5.64 19.29
N ASP A 124 -7.52 -4.74 20.00
CA ASP A 124 -7.08 -4.94 21.37
C ASP A 124 -7.86 -4.00 22.31
N PRO A 125 -8.83 -4.51 23.09
CA PRO A 125 -9.64 -3.68 23.99
C PRO A 125 -8.82 -3.08 25.14
N THR A 126 -7.60 -3.54 25.38
CA THR A 126 -6.70 -3.01 26.42
C THR A 126 -5.85 -1.83 25.94
N TYR A 127 -5.75 -1.63 24.63
CA TYR A 127 -4.97 -0.55 24.04
C TYR A 127 -5.88 0.59 23.54
N PRO A 128 -5.82 1.80 24.16
CA PRO A 128 -6.77 2.88 23.88
C PRO A 128 -6.76 3.40 22.43
N PHE A 129 -5.70 3.16 21.67
CA PHE A 129 -5.57 3.57 20.28
C PHE A 129 -5.83 2.43 19.27
N SER A 130 -6.15 1.22 19.75
CA SER A 130 -6.63 0.15 18.89
C SER A 130 -8.02 0.46 18.36
N LYS A 131 -8.29 0.08 17.13
CA LYS A 131 -9.53 0.41 16.43
C LYS A 131 -10.39 -0.85 16.21
N PRO A 132 -11.68 -0.82 16.57
CA PRO A 132 -12.57 -1.98 16.39
C PRO A 132 -12.67 -2.47 14.95
N GLU A 133 -12.48 -1.57 13.98
CA GLU A 133 -12.46 -1.89 12.56
C GLU A 133 -11.37 -2.92 12.18
N ALA A 134 -10.33 -3.05 13.02
CA ALA A 134 -9.20 -3.97 12.79
C ALA A 134 -9.65 -5.42 12.59
N ASP A 135 -10.67 -5.88 13.30
CA ASP A 135 -11.19 -7.26 13.19
C ASP A 135 -11.90 -7.54 11.87
N ALA A 136 -12.36 -6.49 11.17
CA ALA A 136 -13.09 -6.62 9.91
C ALA A 136 -12.18 -6.46 8.68
N VAL A 137 -10.91 -6.03 8.87
CA VAL A 137 -10.01 -5.74 7.76
C VAL A 137 -9.50 -7.02 7.11
N LYS A 138 -9.67 -7.11 5.80
CA LYS A 138 -9.04 -8.17 5.01
C LYS A 138 -7.64 -7.76 4.60
N LEU A 139 -6.65 -8.57 4.93
CA LEU A 139 -5.24 -8.27 4.72
C LEU A 139 -4.59 -9.09 3.59
N THR A 140 -5.35 -10.00 2.99
CA THR A 140 -4.88 -10.73 1.80
C THR A 140 -4.71 -9.76 0.62
N PRO A 141 -3.52 -9.66 0.00
CA PRO A 141 -3.29 -8.76 -1.12
C PRO A 141 -4.30 -8.99 -2.25
N ALA A 142 -4.99 -7.92 -2.63
CA ALA A 142 -5.93 -7.95 -3.75
C ALA A 142 -5.17 -7.79 -5.07
N ALA A 143 -5.36 -8.70 -6.04
CA ALA A 143 -4.77 -8.47 -7.36
C ALA A 143 -5.25 -7.12 -7.93
N PRO A 144 -4.36 -6.29 -8.50
CA PRO A 144 -4.78 -5.03 -9.08
C PRO A 144 -5.74 -5.29 -10.25
N PRO A 145 -6.77 -4.45 -10.42
CA PRO A 145 -7.62 -4.53 -11.61
C PRO A 145 -6.79 -4.27 -12.87
N PRO A 146 -7.21 -4.78 -14.05
CA PRO A 146 -6.50 -4.58 -15.32
C PRO A 146 -6.30 -3.12 -15.71
N ARG A 147 -7.13 -2.24 -15.17
CA ARG A 147 -7.02 -0.78 -15.31
C ARG A 147 -7.36 -0.13 -13.98
N PHE A 148 -6.52 0.80 -13.55
CA PHE A 148 -6.69 1.58 -12.34
C PHE A 148 -5.99 2.93 -12.48
N ARG A 149 -6.38 3.90 -11.68
CA ARG A 149 -5.70 5.21 -11.62
C ARG A 149 -4.79 5.22 -10.40
N PHE A 150 -3.60 5.78 -10.54
CA PHE A 150 -2.68 5.98 -9.43
C PHE A 150 -2.16 7.41 -9.40
N GLY A 151 -2.08 7.99 -8.21
CA GLY A 151 -1.56 9.33 -8.00
C GLY A 151 -0.04 9.34 -7.91
N ILE A 152 0.55 10.44 -8.35
CA ILE A 152 1.93 10.84 -8.01
C ILE A 152 1.92 12.29 -7.55
N PRO A 153 2.90 12.75 -6.74
CA PRO A 153 3.03 14.17 -6.45
C PRO A 153 3.17 14.98 -7.76
N ASN A 154 2.55 16.14 -7.83
CA ASN A 154 2.71 17.05 -8.97
C ASN A 154 4.17 17.49 -9.12
N GLY A 155 4.58 17.92 -10.33
CA GLY A 155 5.97 18.16 -10.67
C GLY A 155 6.73 19.08 -9.71
N ALA A 156 6.06 20.09 -9.13
CA ALA A 156 6.67 21.03 -8.16
C ALA A 156 6.99 20.35 -6.80
N ALA A 157 6.28 19.30 -6.45
CA ALA A 157 6.47 18.55 -5.21
C ALA A 157 7.45 17.37 -5.36
N LEU A 158 7.78 16.97 -6.58
CA LEU A 158 8.81 15.95 -6.86
C LEU A 158 10.20 16.56 -6.73
N ARG A 159 10.82 16.38 -5.57
CA ARG A 159 12.13 16.92 -5.22
C ARG A 159 13.12 15.80 -4.94
N PHE A 160 14.24 15.81 -5.63
CA PHE A 160 15.33 14.82 -5.48
C PHE A 160 16.63 15.46 -5.00
N PHE A 161 16.65 16.77 -4.69
CA PHE A 161 17.80 17.52 -4.18
C PHE A 161 19.06 17.37 -5.03
N GLY A 162 18.89 17.27 -6.34
CA GLY A 162 19.99 17.09 -7.31
C GLY A 162 20.40 15.63 -7.56
N ASP A 163 19.76 14.67 -6.95
CA ASP A 163 19.97 13.25 -7.21
C ASP A 163 19.23 12.82 -8.48
N THR A 164 19.93 12.91 -9.62
CA THR A 164 19.38 12.56 -10.94
C THR A 164 19.07 11.07 -11.08
N GLU A 165 19.79 10.21 -10.36
CA GLU A 165 19.54 8.77 -10.35
C GLU A 165 18.24 8.42 -9.62
N ALA A 166 17.98 9.05 -8.49
CA ALA A 166 16.70 8.89 -7.78
C ALA A 166 15.51 9.36 -8.63
N GLU A 167 15.69 10.48 -9.35
CA GLU A 167 14.69 10.99 -10.29
C GLU A 167 14.46 10.02 -11.46
N ARG A 168 15.52 9.48 -12.07
CA ARG A 168 15.44 8.48 -13.14
C ARG A 168 14.66 7.25 -12.67
N LEU A 169 15.04 6.69 -11.54
CA LEU A 169 14.39 5.51 -10.97
C LEU A 169 12.91 5.74 -10.68
N PHE A 170 12.53 6.93 -10.22
CA PHE A 170 11.12 7.24 -10.00
C PHE A 170 10.33 7.35 -11.30
N ARG A 171 10.90 7.93 -12.35
CA ARG A 171 10.28 7.97 -13.70
C ARG A 171 10.08 6.55 -14.25
N GLU A 172 11.07 5.67 -14.07
CA GLU A 172 10.95 4.25 -14.44
C GLU A 172 9.86 3.53 -13.65
N ALA A 173 9.67 3.88 -12.36
CA ALA A 173 8.56 3.36 -11.56
C ALA A 173 7.20 3.78 -12.13
N VAL A 174 7.04 5.03 -12.55
CA VAL A 174 5.81 5.51 -13.20
C VAL A 174 5.54 4.71 -14.48
N ALA A 175 6.55 4.53 -15.34
CA ALA A 175 6.41 3.75 -16.57
C ALA A 175 6.03 2.28 -16.28
N ARG A 176 6.62 1.69 -15.24
CA ARG A 176 6.30 0.32 -14.80
C ARG A 176 4.85 0.20 -14.33
N MET A 177 4.35 1.19 -13.58
CA MET A 177 2.95 1.22 -13.17
C MET A 177 2.00 1.34 -14.37
N GLN A 178 2.36 2.15 -15.37
CA GLN A 178 1.58 2.25 -16.62
C GLN A 178 1.56 0.92 -17.38
N ALA A 179 2.68 0.21 -17.45
CA ALA A 179 2.75 -1.12 -18.05
C ALA A 179 1.87 -2.16 -17.30
N LEU A 180 1.63 -1.99 -16.01
CA LEU A 180 0.71 -2.80 -15.21
C LEU A 180 -0.77 -2.40 -15.38
N GLY A 181 -1.08 -1.46 -16.27
CA GLY A 181 -2.44 -1.00 -16.55
C GLY A 181 -2.88 0.23 -15.74
N GLY A 182 -1.95 0.87 -15.04
CA GLY A 182 -2.19 2.10 -14.29
C GLY A 182 -2.26 3.33 -15.21
N GLU A 183 -3.20 4.22 -14.94
CA GLU A 183 -3.27 5.58 -15.49
C GLU A 183 -2.73 6.55 -14.43
N VAL A 184 -1.70 7.32 -14.79
CA VAL A 184 -1.06 8.28 -13.88
C VAL A 184 -1.91 9.55 -13.72
N VAL A 185 -2.02 10.02 -12.48
CA VAL A 185 -2.68 11.28 -12.10
C VAL A 185 -1.72 12.11 -11.27
N GLU A 186 -1.46 13.34 -11.68
CA GLU A 186 -0.73 14.29 -10.83
C GLU A 186 -1.65 14.82 -9.73
N VAL A 187 -1.20 14.70 -8.49
CA VAL A 187 -1.94 15.09 -7.29
C VAL A 187 -1.36 16.37 -6.72
N ASP A 188 -2.20 17.32 -6.34
CA ASP A 188 -1.75 18.45 -5.52
C ASP A 188 -1.22 17.92 -4.18
N PHE A 189 0.08 18.04 -4.01
CA PHE A 189 0.76 17.52 -2.83
C PHE A 189 0.83 18.51 -1.66
N THR A 190 0.35 19.74 -1.84
CA THR A 190 0.39 20.80 -0.83
C THR A 190 -0.19 20.40 0.53
N PRO A 191 -1.36 19.70 0.63
CA PRO A 191 -1.88 19.26 1.92
C PRO A 191 -0.99 18.24 2.64
N PHE A 192 -0.31 17.39 1.88
CA PHE A 192 0.62 16.40 2.42
C PHE A 192 1.91 17.04 2.90
N GLU A 193 2.42 18.04 2.18
CA GLU A 193 3.59 18.83 2.59
C GLU A 193 3.30 19.66 3.86
N GLU A 194 2.10 20.22 3.99
CA GLU A 194 1.69 20.91 5.20
C GLU A 194 1.60 19.95 6.38
N THR A 195 1.02 18.78 6.18
CA THR A 195 0.92 17.73 7.21
C THR A 195 2.30 17.31 7.70
N GLN A 196 3.27 17.11 6.81
CA GLN A 196 4.62 16.73 7.23
C GLN A 196 5.32 17.81 8.06
N ARG A 197 5.11 19.09 7.74
CA ARG A 197 5.63 20.21 8.54
C ARG A 197 5.04 20.22 9.94
N ILE A 198 3.74 19.99 10.07
CA ILE A 198 3.07 19.89 11.37
C ILE A 198 3.67 18.79 12.25
N LEU A 199 4.12 17.67 11.66
CA LEU A 199 4.77 16.60 12.43
C LEU A 199 6.13 17.02 12.99
N TYR A 200 6.98 17.66 12.17
CA TYR A 200 8.38 17.93 12.53
C TYR A 200 8.60 19.30 13.15
N GLU A 201 7.86 20.30 12.72
CA GLU A 201 7.97 21.68 13.16
C GLU A 201 6.85 22.07 14.14
N GLY A 202 5.90 21.17 14.36
CA GLY A 202 4.72 21.37 15.17
C GLY A 202 4.76 20.60 16.51
N PRO A 203 3.63 20.56 17.21
CA PRO A 203 3.56 20.15 18.62
C PRO A 203 3.62 18.63 18.86
N TRP A 204 3.68 17.75 17.83
CA TRP A 204 3.79 16.32 18.05
C TRP A 204 5.08 15.89 18.78
N ILE A 205 6.09 16.77 18.81
CA ILE A 205 7.28 16.54 19.63
C ILE A 205 6.95 16.54 21.14
N CYS A 206 5.88 17.21 21.55
CA CYS A 206 5.42 17.21 22.95
C CYS A 206 4.92 15.82 23.38
N GLU A 207 4.25 15.08 22.49
CA GLU A 207 3.82 13.70 22.79
C GLU A 207 5.04 12.78 23.02
N ARG A 208 6.11 12.95 22.22
CA ARG A 208 7.36 12.22 22.43
C ARG A 208 8.02 12.58 23.75
N ALA A 209 8.07 13.88 24.08
CA ALA A 209 8.63 14.34 25.34
C ALA A 209 7.84 13.82 26.55
N LEU A 210 6.50 13.80 26.47
CA LEU A 210 5.64 13.22 27.49
C LEU A 210 5.94 11.75 27.74
N SER A 211 6.17 10.98 26.69
CA SER A 211 6.51 9.56 26.81
C SER A 211 7.92 9.31 27.37
N LEU A 212 8.78 10.29 27.38
CA LEU A 212 10.18 10.25 27.81
C LEU A 212 10.45 11.07 29.06
N ASP A 213 9.43 11.58 29.74
CA ASP A 213 9.55 12.52 30.82
C ASP A 213 10.56 12.08 31.90
N ALA A 214 10.38 10.87 32.43
CA ALA A 214 11.30 10.30 33.41
C ALA A 214 12.76 10.18 32.90
N VAL A 215 12.94 9.83 31.62
CA VAL A 215 14.28 9.72 31.02
C VAL A 215 14.92 11.09 30.84
N LEU A 216 14.12 12.09 30.49
CA LEU A 216 14.57 13.48 30.33
C LEU A 216 14.97 14.10 31.68
N GLU A 217 14.29 13.72 32.76
CA GLU A 217 14.60 14.20 34.12
C GLU A 217 15.78 13.48 34.71
N GLU A 218 15.82 12.13 34.69
CA GLU A 218 16.75 11.31 35.43
C GLU A 218 18.00 10.90 34.65
N HIS A 219 17.90 10.77 33.31
CA HIS A 219 18.92 10.17 32.45
C HIS A 219 19.20 10.99 31.16
N ARG A 220 19.10 12.32 31.28
CA ARG A 220 19.27 13.24 30.14
C ARG A 220 20.57 13.05 29.35
N ASP A 221 21.66 12.73 30.05
CA ASP A 221 23.00 12.55 29.45
C ASP A 221 23.12 11.22 28.68
N ALA A 222 22.26 10.24 28.95
CA ALA A 222 22.15 9.00 28.18
C ALA A 222 21.42 9.20 26.82
N ILE A 223 20.82 10.35 26.59
CA ILE A 223 20.13 10.67 25.34
C ILE A 223 21.14 11.15 24.30
N HIS A 224 21.11 10.56 23.11
CA HIS A 224 21.94 10.99 21.98
C HIS A 224 21.82 12.51 21.76
N PRO A 225 22.93 13.26 21.53
CA PRO A 225 22.92 14.71 21.49
C PRO A 225 21.89 15.31 20.50
N VAL A 226 21.80 14.77 19.28
CA VAL A 226 20.82 15.23 18.26
C VAL A 226 19.39 14.96 18.72
N THR A 227 19.13 13.79 19.31
CA THR A 227 17.81 13.43 19.86
C THR A 227 17.41 14.38 20.98
N ARG A 228 18.33 14.67 21.88
CA ARG A 228 18.14 15.64 22.98
C ARG A 228 17.84 17.04 22.49
N GLN A 229 18.56 17.50 21.45
CA GLN A 229 18.31 18.80 20.80
C GLN A 229 16.89 18.85 20.21
N ILE A 230 16.45 17.80 19.54
CA ILE A 230 15.09 17.72 18.95
C ILE A 230 14.03 17.76 20.07
N LEU A 231 14.20 16.95 21.12
CA LEU A 231 13.26 16.87 22.25
C LEU A 231 13.16 18.20 22.99
N SER A 232 14.24 19.00 23.07
CA SER A 232 14.23 20.31 23.74
C SER A 232 13.28 21.31 23.06
N ASN A 233 12.85 21.07 21.83
CA ASN A 233 11.86 21.91 21.16
C ASN A 233 10.43 21.76 21.70
N SER A 234 10.15 20.70 22.49
CA SER A 234 8.81 20.49 23.08
C SER A 234 8.35 21.69 23.93
N GLY A 235 9.25 22.33 24.66
CA GLY A 235 8.93 23.50 25.47
C GLY A 235 8.54 24.76 24.70
N LYS A 236 8.60 24.76 23.36
CA LYS A 236 8.20 25.89 22.53
C LYS A 236 6.71 25.93 22.24
N PHE A 237 6.00 24.83 22.46
CA PHE A 237 4.59 24.68 22.09
C PHE A 237 3.67 24.76 23.31
N THR A 238 2.54 25.42 23.13
CA THR A 238 1.46 25.54 24.11
C THR A 238 0.35 24.52 23.82
N ALA A 239 -0.60 24.41 24.75
CA ALA A 239 -1.82 23.65 24.51
C ALA A 239 -2.64 24.22 23.32
N LEU A 240 -2.60 25.54 23.13
CA LEU A 240 -3.30 26.19 21.99
C LEU A 240 -2.68 25.75 20.66
N ASP A 241 -1.36 25.70 20.56
CA ASP A 241 -0.66 25.23 19.37
C ASP A 241 -1.01 23.77 19.06
N THR A 242 -1.11 22.96 20.11
CA THR A 242 -1.46 21.54 19.98
C THR A 242 -2.88 21.37 19.43
N PHE A 243 -3.87 22.05 20.00
CA PHE A 243 -5.24 21.96 19.49
C PHE A 243 -5.39 22.56 18.09
N ALA A 244 -4.72 23.67 17.78
CA ALA A 244 -4.71 24.24 16.45
C ALA A 244 -4.16 23.26 15.41
N ALA A 245 -3.06 22.55 15.73
CA ALA A 245 -2.49 21.52 14.86
C ALA A 245 -3.42 20.31 14.68
N ILE A 246 -4.10 19.85 15.75
CA ILE A 246 -5.09 18.75 15.68
C ILE A 246 -6.25 19.14 14.75
N HIS A 247 -6.79 20.37 14.90
CA HIS A 247 -7.87 20.86 14.03
C HIS A 247 -7.40 20.95 12.58
N ARG A 248 -6.19 21.49 12.36
CA ARG A 248 -5.64 21.59 11.01
C ARG A 248 -5.45 20.25 10.32
N ILE A 249 -4.96 19.24 11.02
CA ILE A 249 -4.87 17.86 10.49
C ILE A 249 -6.25 17.30 10.11
N ALA A 250 -7.27 17.58 10.90
CA ALA A 250 -8.63 17.13 10.57
C ALA A 250 -9.15 17.78 9.27
N GLU A 251 -8.87 19.09 9.07
CA GLU A 251 -9.17 19.80 7.83
C GLU A 251 -8.43 19.19 6.63
N LEU A 252 -7.12 18.99 6.75
CA LEU A 252 -6.28 18.42 5.69
C LEU A 252 -6.73 17.01 5.29
N LYS A 253 -7.16 16.18 6.27
CA LYS A 253 -7.76 14.87 5.99
C LYS A 253 -9.04 14.99 5.17
N ARG A 254 -9.90 15.94 5.50
CA ARG A 254 -11.13 16.21 4.74
C ARG A 254 -10.80 16.69 3.33
N ASP A 255 -9.86 17.61 3.19
CA ASP A 255 -9.52 18.26 1.93
C ASP A 255 -8.85 17.29 0.94
N THR A 256 -8.17 16.25 1.44
CA THR A 256 -7.58 15.18 0.60
C THR A 256 -8.55 14.05 0.25
N ARG A 257 -9.76 14.00 0.83
CA ARG A 257 -10.73 12.93 0.54
C ARG A 257 -11.03 12.74 -0.95
N PRO A 258 -11.27 13.82 -1.75
CA PRO A 258 -11.56 13.66 -3.18
C PRO A 258 -10.42 12.99 -3.97
N ILE A 259 -9.16 13.13 -3.52
CA ILE A 259 -8.02 12.47 -4.15
C ILE A 259 -8.19 10.95 -4.08
N TRP A 260 -8.59 10.42 -2.92
CA TRP A 260 -8.76 8.98 -2.69
C TRP A 260 -9.99 8.37 -3.39
N GLU A 261 -10.96 9.21 -3.79
CA GLU A 261 -12.09 8.78 -4.62
C GLU A 261 -11.68 8.61 -6.09
N ASP A 262 -10.61 9.28 -6.53
CA ASP A 262 -10.13 9.30 -7.91
C ASP A 262 -9.02 8.29 -8.18
N ILE A 263 -8.20 7.95 -7.19
CA ILE A 263 -7.04 7.07 -7.34
C ILE A 263 -7.13 5.82 -6.45
N ALA A 264 -6.58 4.73 -6.93
CA ALA A 264 -6.47 3.49 -6.16
C ALA A 264 -5.37 3.58 -5.08
N VAL A 265 -4.23 4.17 -5.42
CA VAL A 265 -3.08 4.40 -4.54
C VAL A 265 -2.35 5.68 -4.94
N LEU A 266 -1.69 6.31 -3.98
CA LEU A 266 -0.72 7.37 -4.21
C LEU A 266 0.69 6.75 -4.17
N MET A 267 1.43 6.81 -5.26
CA MET A 267 2.82 6.35 -5.36
C MET A 267 3.76 7.53 -5.15
N VAL A 268 4.67 7.39 -4.18
CA VAL A 268 5.70 8.40 -3.89
C VAL A 268 7.10 7.76 -3.89
N PRO A 269 8.18 8.50 -4.15
CA PRO A 269 9.51 8.03 -3.79
C PRO A 269 9.51 7.65 -2.30
N THR A 270 10.15 6.56 -1.90
CA THR A 270 10.30 6.27 -0.47
C THR A 270 11.15 7.35 0.20
N THR A 271 12.21 7.77 -0.48
CA THR A 271 13.08 8.88 -0.10
C THR A 271 13.52 9.63 -1.36
N PRO A 272 13.86 10.92 -1.27
CA PRO A 272 14.33 11.70 -2.41
C PRO A 272 15.76 11.34 -2.85
N THR A 273 16.57 10.81 -1.94
CA THR A 273 17.98 10.46 -2.13
C THR A 273 18.45 9.58 -0.96
N ILE A 274 19.71 9.17 -0.97
CA ILE A 274 20.42 8.53 0.13
C ILE A 274 21.70 9.32 0.45
N TYR A 275 22.12 9.30 1.71
CA TYR A 275 23.31 10.00 2.19
C TYR A 275 24.34 9.04 2.79
N THR A 276 25.61 9.42 2.72
CA THR A 276 26.68 8.80 3.47
C THR A 276 26.55 9.12 4.98
N LYS A 277 27.17 8.30 5.79
CA LYS A 277 27.25 8.56 7.25
C LYS A 277 27.95 9.88 7.58
N ASP A 278 29.00 10.23 6.82
CA ASP A 278 29.75 11.48 6.99
C ASP A 278 28.92 12.72 6.66
N GLU A 279 28.13 12.69 5.57
CA GLU A 279 27.20 13.77 5.24
C GLU A 279 26.17 13.97 6.36
N ILE A 280 25.56 12.88 6.85
CA ILE A 280 24.63 12.95 7.98
C ILE A 280 25.27 13.48 9.25
N ALA A 281 26.52 13.11 9.53
CA ALA A 281 27.27 13.64 10.67
C ALA A 281 27.50 15.15 10.56
N GLY A 282 27.70 15.66 9.34
CA GLY A 282 27.86 17.08 9.05
C GLY A 282 26.59 17.92 9.23
N ASP A 283 25.41 17.37 8.87
CA ASP A 283 24.11 18.04 9.02
C ASP A 283 23.00 17.03 9.44
N PRO A 284 22.99 16.63 10.71
CA PRO A 284 22.15 15.52 11.17
C PRO A 284 20.66 15.86 11.26
N ILE A 285 20.28 17.12 11.15
CA ILE A 285 18.90 17.58 11.28
C ILE A 285 18.28 17.83 9.90
N ALA A 286 18.92 18.67 9.07
CA ALA A 286 18.34 19.04 7.77
C ALA A 286 18.34 17.85 6.78
N LEU A 287 19.43 17.04 6.74
CA LEU A 287 19.47 15.89 5.87
C LEU A 287 18.47 14.80 6.30
N ASN A 288 18.29 14.59 7.62
CA ASN A 288 17.22 13.73 8.12
C ASN A 288 15.82 14.24 7.72
N ALA A 289 15.58 15.55 7.81
CA ALA A 289 14.29 16.12 7.40
C ALA A 289 14.01 15.91 5.91
N ARG A 290 15.03 16.05 5.05
CA ARG A 290 14.91 15.77 3.61
C ARG A 290 14.49 14.32 3.33
N LEU A 291 15.01 13.33 4.06
CA LEU A 291 14.64 11.93 3.89
C LEU A 291 13.14 11.68 4.13
N GLY A 292 12.52 12.49 4.99
CA GLY A 292 11.14 12.30 5.43
C GLY A 292 10.06 12.97 4.57
N ILE A 293 10.39 13.72 3.53
CA ILE A 293 9.41 14.55 2.80
C ILE A 293 8.26 13.76 2.17
N TYR A 294 8.47 12.48 1.86
CA TYR A 294 7.46 11.60 1.31
C TYR A 294 6.90 10.58 2.33
N THR A 295 7.38 10.61 3.58
CA THR A 295 6.96 9.62 4.58
C THR A 295 6.29 10.20 5.81
N ASN A 296 6.63 11.43 6.21
CA ASN A 296 6.26 12.00 7.50
C ASN A 296 4.77 12.28 7.68
N PHE A 297 4.05 12.59 6.60
CA PHE A 297 2.61 12.89 6.66
C PHE A 297 1.73 11.66 6.84
N VAL A 298 2.21 10.47 6.46
CA VAL A 298 1.41 9.25 6.28
C VAL A 298 0.71 8.83 7.57
N ASN A 299 1.42 8.88 8.70
CA ASN A 299 0.88 8.47 9.98
C ASN A 299 -0.16 9.47 10.52
N LEU A 300 0.13 10.79 10.44
CA LEU A 300 -0.82 11.85 10.82
C LEU A 300 -2.10 11.80 10.00
N MET A 301 -2.00 11.51 8.71
CA MET A 301 -3.16 11.35 7.83
C MET A 301 -3.93 10.04 8.08
N GLY A 302 -3.37 9.11 8.85
CA GLY A 302 -4.01 7.82 9.13
C GLY A 302 -3.98 6.83 7.95
N LEU A 303 -3.08 7.03 6.99
CA LEU A 303 -2.94 6.19 5.81
C LEU A 303 -2.21 4.90 6.14
N CYS A 304 -2.41 3.84 5.35
CA CYS A 304 -1.51 2.70 5.26
C CYS A 304 -0.46 2.93 4.17
N GLY A 305 0.67 2.19 4.21
CA GLY A 305 1.73 2.36 3.23
C GLY A 305 2.62 1.14 3.09
N ILE A 306 3.03 0.85 1.86
CA ILE A 306 3.89 -0.29 1.54
C ILE A 306 5.06 0.21 0.69
N ALA A 307 6.25 0.20 1.28
CA ALA A 307 7.50 0.47 0.57
C ALA A 307 8.02 -0.81 -0.07
N VAL A 308 8.41 -0.73 -1.33
CA VAL A 308 8.96 -1.85 -2.08
C VAL A 308 10.21 -1.43 -2.86
N PRO A 309 11.08 -2.37 -3.20
CA PRO A 309 12.21 -2.13 -4.12
C PRO A 309 11.74 -1.55 -5.45
N ASN A 310 12.51 -0.60 -5.99
CA ASN A 310 12.24 0.00 -7.29
C ASN A 310 13.37 -0.22 -8.30
N GLY A 311 14.61 -0.14 -7.85
CA GLY A 311 15.80 -0.27 -8.70
C GLY A 311 17.08 0.10 -7.97
N PHE A 312 18.18 -0.10 -8.67
CA PHE A 312 19.51 0.28 -8.20
C PHE A 312 20.01 1.50 -8.98
N ARG A 313 20.71 2.36 -8.28
CA ARG A 313 21.51 3.46 -8.83
C ARG A 313 22.75 2.89 -9.52
N ASP A 314 23.41 3.67 -10.33
CA ASP A 314 24.65 3.26 -10.99
C ASP A 314 25.81 2.97 -10.01
N ASP A 315 25.74 3.54 -8.79
CA ASP A 315 26.66 3.26 -7.70
C ASP A 315 26.31 1.98 -6.89
N GLY A 316 25.29 1.23 -7.32
CA GLY A 316 24.86 -0.03 -6.69
C GLY A 316 23.97 0.12 -5.46
N LEU A 317 23.55 1.34 -5.10
CA LEU A 317 22.66 1.56 -3.97
C LEU A 317 21.18 1.44 -4.40
N PRO A 318 20.35 0.73 -3.63
CA PRO A 318 18.93 0.59 -3.95
C PRO A 318 18.13 1.83 -3.53
N LEU A 319 17.06 2.11 -4.25
CA LEU A 319 16.00 3.02 -3.85
C LEU A 319 14.64 2.35 -4.00
N GLY A 320 13.69 2.77 -3.20
CA GLY A 320 12.33 2.23 -3.18
C GLY A 320 11.26 3.26 -3.56
N VAL A 321 10.07 2.75 -3.86
CA VAL A 321 8.83 3.53 -3.93
C VAL A 321 7.87 3.07 -2.85
N THR A 322 6.98 3.97 -2.42
CA THR A 322 5.96 3.67 -1.42
C THR A 322 4.58 3.85 -2.02
N PHE A 323 3.73 2.85 -1.88
CA PHE A 323 2.31 2.88 -2.23
C PHE A 323 1.50 3.20 -0.99
N LEU A 324 0.72 4.27 -1.05
CA LEU A 324 -0.11 4.77 0.03
C LEU A 324 -1.59 4.60 -0.32
N ALA A 325 -2.41 4.27 0.67
CA ALA A 325 -3.86 4.20 0.54
C ALA A 325 -4.54 4.70 1.83
N PRO A 326 -5.84 5.02 1.80
CA PRO A 326 -6.61 5.28 3.00
C PRO A 326 -6.46 4.18 4.05
N GLY A 327 -6.66 4.54 5.31
CA GLY A 327 -6.62 3.56 6.38
C GLY A 327 -7.60 2.40 6.14
N PHE A 328 -7.18 1.19 6.51
CA PHE A 328 -7.89 -0.08 6.33
C PHE A 328 -8.04 -0.55 4.87
N GLU A 329 -7.26 0.03 3.94
CA GLU A 329 -7.18 -0.44 2.55
C GLU A 329 -5.85 -1.15 2.24
N GLU A 330 -5.24 -1.79 3.22
CA GLU A 330 -3.97 -2.51 3.10
C GLU A 330 -3.98 -3.53 1.97
N ALA A 331 -5.05 -4.29 1.81
CA ALA A 331 -5.16 -5.32 0.77
C ALA A 331 -5.05 -4.74 -0.65
N LYS A 332 -5.64 -3.56 -0.89
CA LYS A 332 -5.56 -2.83 -2.16
C LYS A 332 -4.12 -2.37 -2.42
N ALA A 333 -3.53 -1.66 -1.44
CA ALA A 333 -2.16 -1.17 -1.54
C ALA A 333 -1.17 -2.33 -1.73
N ALA A 334 -1.34 -3.44 -0.99
CA ALA A 334 -0.49 -4.61 -1.06
C ALA A 334 -0.58 -5.32 -2.42
N GLY A 335 -1.78 -5.41 -2.99
CA GLY A 335 -1.96 -6.03 -4.30
C GLY A 335 -1.20 -5.30 -5.41
N ILE A 336 -1.31 -3.97 -5.43
CA ILE A 336 -0.59 -3.12 -6.39
C ILE A 336 0.92 -3.16 -6.11
N ALA A 337 1.34 -3.02 -4.86
CA ALA A 337 2.74 -3.08 -4.46
C ALA A 337 3.40 -4.44 -4.81
N ALA A 338 2.70 -5.55 -4.60
CA ALA A 338 3.18 -6.89 -4.97
C ALA A 338 3.32 -7.06 -6.48
N ALA A 339 2.34 -6.58 -7.26
CA ALA A 339 2.42 -6.62 -8.72
C ALA A 339 3.58 -5.78 -9.24
N PHE A 340 3.77 -4.57 -8.68
CA PHE A 340 4.89 -3.71 -9.00
C PHE A 340 6.22 -4.36 -8.64
N HIS A 341 6.38 -4.88 -7.42
CA HIS A 341 7.62 -5.51 -6.97
C HIS A 341 8.00 -6.70 -7.87
N ARG A 342 7.05 -7.56 -8.24
CA ARG A 342 7.30 -8.65 -9.21
C ARG A 342 7.76 -8.12 -10.57
N ALA A 343 7.14 -7.04 -11.05
CA ALA A 343 7.46 -6.45 -12.34
C ALA A 343 8.84 -5.75 -12.38
N THR A 344 9.47 -5.49 -11.23
CA THR A 344 10.84 -4.96 -11.20
C THR A 344 11.86 -5.99 -11.71
N GLY A 345 11.61 -7.28 -11.51
CA GLY A 345 12.58 -8.32 -11.78
C GLY A 345 13.83 -8.28 -10.89
N LEU A 346 13.81 -7.45 -9.84
CA LEU A 346 14.97 -7.29 -8.95
C LEU A 346 15.20 -8.54 -8.08
N PRO A 347 16.46 -8.78 -7.69
CA PRO A 347 16.76 -9.79 -6.69
C PRO A 347 16.17 -9.39 -5.33
N LEU A 348 15.93 -10.37 -4.46
CA LEU A 348 15.44 -10.14 -3.10
C LEU A 348 16.58 -9.74 -2.17
N ALA A 349 16.50 -8.54 -1.61
CA ALA A 349 17.52 -7.97 -0.73
C ALA A 349 18.92 -8.00 -1.38
N MET A 350 19.91 -8.58 -0.71
CA MET A 350 21.28 -8.75 -1.23
C MET A 350 21.54 -10.12 -1.89
N PHE A 351 20.48 -10.92 -2.10
CA PHE A 351 20.60 -12.29 -2.64
C PHE A 351 20.20 -12.32 -4.12
N ASP A 352 20.88 -13.15 -4.92
CA ASP A 352 20.50 -13.40 -6.32
C ASP A 352 19.24 -14.27 -6.50
N ASN A 353 18.32 -14.18 -5.56
CA ASN A 353 17.09 -14.93 -5.61
C ASN A 353 15.99 -14.09 -6.29
N PRO A 354 15.37 -14.59 -7.36
CA PRO A 354 14.25 -13.89 -7.97
C PRO A 354 13.03 -13.88 -7.03
N TYR A 355 12.12 -12.96 -7.27
CA TYR A 355 10.82 -12.96 -6.59
C TYR A 355 10.15 -14.33 -6.78
N PRO A 356 9.69 -15.00 -5.72
CA PRO A 356 9.05 -16.29 -5.84
C PRO A 356 7.82 -16.19 -6.76
N ASN A 357 7.73 -17.08 -7.73
CA ASN A 357 6.51 -17.23 -8.54
C ASN A 357 5.46 -17.99 -7.72
N THR A 358 4.97 -17.34 -6.66
CA THR A 358 3.88 -17.90 -5.88
C THR A 358 2.61 -17.78 -6.69
N ALA A 359 1.97 -18.92 -6.98
CA ALA A 359 0.60 -18.92 -7.45
C ALA A 359 -0.25 -18.03 -6.53
N ALA A 360 -1.21 -17.29 -7.10
CA ALA A 360 -2.09 -16.46 -6.29
C ALA A 360 -2.57 -17.26 -5.08
N ARG A 361 -2.34 -16.72 -3.87
CA ARG A 361 -2.71 -17.39 -2.61
C ARG A 361 -4.14 -17.92 -2.72
N PRO A 362 -4.40 -19.16 -2.33
CA PRO A 362 -5.77 -19.68 -2.26
C PRO A 362 -6.63 -18.69 -1.44
N LEU A 363 -7.80 -18.38 -1.94
CA LEU A 363 -8.78 -17.63 -1.16
C LEU A 363 -9.20 -18.48 0.04
N ASP A 364 -9.54 -17.83 1.15
CA ASP A 364 -10.22 -18.52 2.25
C ASP A 364 -11.45 -19.28 1.71
N GLU A 365 -11.82 -20.37 2.35
CA GLU A 365 -12.98 -21.20 1.98
C GLU A 365 -14.29 -20.40 1.89
N ASP A 366 -14.33 -19.23 2.50
CA ASP A 366 -15.48 -18.31 2.51
C ASP A 366 -15.64 -17.45 1.26
N TYR A 367 -14.67 -17.41 0.33
CA TYR A 367 -14.81 -16.65 -0.91
C TYR A 367 -15.48 -17.46 -2.02
N ARG A 368 -16.28 -16.77 -2.82
CA ARG A 368 -16.97 -17.34 -3.99
C ARG A 368 -16.60 -16.53 -5.23
N GLU A 369 -16.20 -17.24 -6.29
CA GLU A 369 -15.85 -16.59 -7.57
C GLU A 369 -17.07 -16.30 -8.41
N ILE A 370 -17.02 -15.15 -9.11
CA ILE A 370 -18.01 -14.73 -10.11
C ILE A 370 -17.30 -14.14 -11.33
N ALA A 371 -17.75 -14.57 -12.51
CA ALA A 371 -17.36 -13.97 -13.79
C ALA A 371 -18.31 -12.84 -14.15
N VAL A 372 -17.76 -11.65 -14.39
CA VAL A 372 -18.50 -10.48 -14.86
C VAL A 372 -18.10 -10.11 -16.28
N VAL A 373 -19.05 -9.62 -17.07
CA VAL A 373 -18.87 -9.44 -18.54
C VAL A 373 -19.20 -8.03 -19.01
N GLY A 374 -19.85 -7.19 -18.19
CA GLY A 374 -20.44 -5.92 -18.62
C GLY A 374 -20.10 -4.73 -17.73
N ALA A 375 -21.13 -4.07 -17.22
CA ALA A 375 -21.00 -2.87 -16.41
C ALA A 375 -20.26 -3.06 -15.09
N HIS A 376 -20.04 -4.30 -14.65
CA HIS A 376 -19.28 -4.65 -13.45
C HIS A 376 -17.78 -4.90 -13.73
N LEU A 377 -17.31 -4.87 -14.97
CA LEU A 377 -15.87 -4.94 -15.28
C LEU A 377 -15.13 -3.78 -14.61
N SER A 378 -13.86 -3.97 -14.28
CA SER A 378 -12.99 -2.95 -13.68
C SER A 378 -13.08 -1.62 -14.40
N GLY A 379 -13.29 -0.51 -13.68
CA GLY A 379 -13.45 0.83 -14.25
C GLY A 379 -14.76 1.06 -15.02
N MET A 380 -15.71 0.12 -15.00
CA MET A 380 -17.05 0.31 -15.52
C MET A 380 -18.02 0.79 -14.43
N PRO A 381 -19.17 1.41 -14.77
CA PRO A 381 -20.01 2.12 -13.82
C PRO A 381 -20.51 1.34 -12.61
N LEU A 382 -20.69 0.03 -12.71
CA LEU A 382 -21.17 -0.82 -11.61
C LEU A 382 -20.06 -1.63 -10.93
N ASN A 383 -18.79 -1.40 -11.25
CA ASN A 383 -17.69 -2.13 -10.60
C ASN A 383 -17.66 -1.92 -9.07
N HIS A 384 -18.09 -0.74 -8.61
CA HIS A 384 -18.21 -0.43 -7.19
C HIS A 384 -19.12 -1.40 -6.43
N GLU A 385 -20.11 -2.02 -7.08
CA GLU A 385 -20.98 -3.01 -6.45
C GLU A 385 -20.23 -4.29 -6.03
N LEU A 386 -19.13 -4.62 -6.69
CA LEU A 386 -18.22 -5.69 -6.28
C LEU A 386 -17.26 -5.23 -5.17
N THR A 387 -16.59 -4.10 -5.40
CA THR A 387 -15.52 -3.64 -4.49
C THR A 387 -16.05 -3.25 -3.10
N THR A 388 -17.24 -2.62 -3.01
CA THR A 388 -17.87 -2.27 -1.72
C THR A 388 -18.35 -3.50 -0.92
N ARG A 389 -18.46 -4.67 -1.57
CA ARG A 389 -18.77 -5.96 -0.92
C ARG A 389 -17.54 -6.82 -0.63
N GLY A 390 -16.36 -6.20 -0.62
CA GLY A 390 -15.11 -6.92 -0.38
C GLY A 390 -14.65 -7.76 -1.57
N GLY A 391 -15.13 -7.43 -2.77
CA GLY A 391 -14.74 -8.11 -4.00
C GLY A 391 -13.27 -7.90 -4.34
N VAL A 392 -12.57 -9.00 -4.63
CA VAL A 392 -11.16 -9.05 -5.00
C VAL A 392 -11.05 -9.51 -6.45
N PHE A 393 -10.41 -8.72 -7.30
CA PHE A 393 -10.11 -9.13 -8.67
C PHE A 393 -9.13 -10.33 -8.66
N ARG A 394 -9.43 -11.35 -9.45
CA ARG A 394 -8.58 -12.55 -9.55
C ARG A 394 -7.79 -12.62 -10.86
N ARG A 395 -8.48 -12.56 -11.97
CA ARG A 395 -7.87 -12.65 -13.31
C ARG A 395 -8.84 -12.22 -14.39
N THR A 396 -8.30 -11.86 -15.54
CA THR A 396 -9.05 -11.80 -16.79
C THR A 396 -9.04 -13.21 -17.43
N ALA A 397 -10.16 -13.62 -17.96
CA ALA A 397 -10.33 -14.90 -18.65
C ALA A 397 -11.19 -14.72 -19.91
N LYS A 398 -11.28 -15.78 -20.71
CA LYS A 398 -12.23 -15.87 -21.81
C LYS A 398 -13.17 -17.04 -21.60
N THR A 399 -14.42 -16.88 -22.01
CA THR A 399 -15.36 -18.00 -22.10
C THR A 399 -14.92 -18.98 -23.18
N SER A 400 -15.40 -20.21 -23.13
CA SER A 400 -15.34 -21.10 -24.29
C SER A 400 -16.10 -20.50 -25.47
N ASN A 401 -15.97 -21.11 -26.67
CA ASN A 401 -16.66 -20.66 -27.90
C ASN A 401 -18.18 -20.87 -27.87
N ALA A 402 -18.76 -21.35 -26.79
CA ALA A 402 -20.18 -21.64 -26.66
C ALA A 402 -21.04 -20.44 -26.24
N TYR A 403 -20.54 -19.21 -26.39
CA TYR A 403 -21.28 -18.03 -25.92
C TYR A 403 -21.43 -16.95 -27.00
N ARG A 404 -22.57 -16.23 -26.95
CA ARG A 404 -22.83 -14.99 -27.72
C ARG A 404 -23.06 -13.84 -26.77
N LEU A 405 -22.65 -12.65 -27.18
CA LEU A 405 -22.81 -11.41 -26.43
C LEU A 405 -23.69 -10.44 -27.20
N TYR A 406 -24.69 -9.88 -26.54
CA TYR A 406 -25.65 -8.93 -27.13
C TYR A 406 -25.61 -7.60 -26.35
N ALA A 407 -25.78 -6.47 -27.07
CA ALA A 407 -25.94 -5.17 -26.44
C ALA A 407 -27.43 -4.94 -26.10
N LEU A 408 -27.79 -4.96 -24.83
CA LEU A 408 -29.18 -4.80 -24.39
C LEU A 408 -29.60 -3.33 -24.47
N SER A 409 -30.70 -3.06 -25.14
CA SER A 409 -31.33 -1.73 -25.17
C SER A 409 -32.08 -1.42 -23.89
N GLY A 410 -32.25 -0.11 -23.57
CA GLY A 410 -33.10 0.33 -22.46
C GLY A 410 -32.48 0.09 -21.06
N THR A 411 -31.20 -0.26 -20.95
CA THR A 411 -30.52 -0.43 -19.65
C THR A 411 -29.71 0.82 -19.29
N ALA A 412 -29.78 1.25 -18.03
CA ALA A 412 -28.99 2.34 -17.50
C ALA A 412 -28.26 1.84 -16.21
N PRO A 413 -26.91 1.82 -16.16
CA PRO A 413 -26.02 2.02 -17.32
C PRO A 413 -26.19 0.92 -18.38
N PRO A 414 -25.65 1.12 -19.59
CA PRO A 414 -25.70 0.12 -20.67
C PRO A 414 -25.08 -1.21 -20.24
N LYS A 415 -25.76 -2.32 -20.53
CA LYS A 415 -25.36 -3.67 -20.12
C LYS A 415 -25.38 -4.63 -21.29
N PRO A 416 -24.48 -5.62 -21.36
CA PRO A 416 -24.60 -6.71 -22.31
C PRO A 416 -25.43 -7.87 -21.73
N GLY A 417 -25.98 -8.67 -22.62
CA GLY A 417 -26.56 -9.96 -22.33
C GLY A 417 -25.68 -11.09 -22.87
N LEU A 418 -25.17 -11.96 -22.00
CA LEU A 418 -24.41 -13.15 -22.39
C LEU A 418 -25.33 -14.36 -22.38
N ILE A 419 -25.35 -15.11 -23.46
CA ILE A 419 -26.11 -16.36 -23.54
C ILE A 419 -25.22 -17.52 -24.00
N ARG A 420 -25.58 -18.74 -23.57
CA ARG A 420 -25.00 -19.95 -24.14
C ARG A 420 -25.67 -20.24 -25.47
N ALA A 421 -24.89 -20.41 -26.53
CA ALA A 421 -25.38 -20.69 -27.89
C ALA A 421 -24.93 -22.08 -28.35
N ARG A 422 -25.75 -22.73 -29.15
CA ARG A 422 -25.41 -24.04 -29.76
C ARG A 422 -24.46 -23.86 -30.94
N GLU A 423 -24.58 -22.76 -31.67
CA GLU A 423 -23.80 -22.44 -32.86
C GLU A 423 -23.49 -20.95 -32.94
N GLY A 424 -22.43 -20.58 -33.63
CA GLY A 424 -22.07 -19.18 -33.92
C GLY A 424 -21.63 -18.38 -32.70
N GLY A 425 -21.16 -19.05 -31.63
CA GLY A 425 -20.56 -18.42 -30.48
C GLY A 425 -19.07 -18.11 -30.68
N GLY A 426 -18.50 -17.36 -29.74
CA GLY A 426 -17.09 -17.00 -29.71
C GLY A 426 -16.59 -16.80 -28.28
N PRO A 427 -15.26 -16.68 -28.10
CA PRO A 427 -14.67 -16.45 -26.80
C PRO A 427 -14.93 -15.01 -26.36
N ILE A 428 -15.58 -14.83 -25.21
CA ILE A 428 -15.94 -13.53 -24.65
C ILE A 428 -15.04 -13.24 -23.44
N THR A 429 -14.38 -12.10 -23.44
CA THR A 429 -13.54 -11.65 -22.33
C THR A 429 -14.40 -11.33 -21.11
N VAL A 430 -14.06 -11.93 -19.99
CA VAL A 430 -14.68 -11.77 -18.68
C VAL A 430 -13.62 -11.46 -17.63
N GLU A 431 -14.04 -10.88 -16.52
CA GLU A 431 -13.20 -10.74 -15.33
C GLU A 431 -13.73 -11.65 -14.24
N ILE A 432 -12.81 -12.42 -13.62
CA ILE A 432 -13.13 -13.26 -12.48
C ILE A 432 -12.85 -12.46 -11.21
N TRP A 433 -13.87 -12.31 -10.39
CA TRP A 433 -13.83 -11.66 -9.09
C TRP A 433 -14.19 -12.68 -8.02
N ALA A 434 -13.62 -12.52 -6.82
CA ALA A 434 -13.96 -13.33 -5.65
C ALA A 434 -14.55 -12.41 -4.58
N LEU A 435 -15.70 -12.78 -4.04
CA LEU A 435 -16.38 -12.06 -2.97
C LEU A 435 -16.50 -12.95 -1.73
N PRO A 436 -16.42 -12.38 -0.50
CA PRO A 436 -16.84 -13.08 0.70
C PRO A 436 -18.25 -13.64 0.52
N ALA A 437 -18.56 -14.81 1.06
CA ALA A 437 -19.84 -15.51 0.83
C ALA A 437 -21.06 -14.62 1.10
N ALA A 438 -21.03 -13.81 2.18
CA ALA A 438 -22.10 -12.85 2.49
C ALA A 438 -22.22 -11.75 1.40
N GLY A 439 -21.09 -11.17 0.96
CA GLY A 439 -21.05 -10.18 -0.11
C GLY A 439 -21.49 -10.75 -1.45
N PHE A 440 -21.13 -11.99 -1.73
CA PHE A 440 -21.58 -12.73 -2.92
C PHE A 440 -23.11 -12.92 -2.90
N GLY A 441 -23.67 -13.35 -1.77
CA GLY A 441 -25.12 -13.53 -1.62
C GLY A 441 -25.90 -12.21 -1.81
N ASP A 442 -25.45 -11.11 -1.17
CA ASP A 442 -26.07 -9.79 -1.33
C ASP A 442 -25.97 -9.27 -2.77
N PHE A 443 -24.82 -9.50 -3.43
CA PHE A 443 -24.63 -9.12 -4.82
C PHE A 443 -25.60 -9.88 -5.75
N ILE A 444 -25.69 -11.20 -5.63
CA ILE A 444 -26.57 -12.03 -6.45
C ILE A 444 -28.05 -11.64 -6.25
N ALA A 445 -28.48 -11.37 -5.02
CA ALA A 445 -29.86 -10.99 -4.71
C ALA A 445 -30.31 -9.67 -5.36
N ARG A 446 -29.37 -8.83 -5.79
CA ARG A 446 -29.65 -7.52 -6.45
C ARG A 446 -29.59 -7.54 -7.95
N ILE A 447 -29.28 -8.67 -8.58
CA ILE A 447 -29.21 -8.77 -10.04
C ILE A 447 -30.64 -8.70 -10.62
N PRO A 448 -30.98 -7.65 -11.40
CA PRO A 448 -32.33 -7.50 -11.95
C PRO A 448 -32.50 -8.34 -13.21
N ALA A 449 -33.70 -8.81 -13.43
CA ALA A 449 -34.08 -9.38 -14.74
C ALA A 449 -33.79 -8.35 -15.87
N PRO A 450 -33.43 -8.78 -17.07
CA PRO A 450 -33.34 -10.17 -17.54
C PRO A 450 -32.00 -10.85 -17.28
N LEU A 451 -31.16 -10.26 -16.41
CA LEU A 451 -29.88 -10.85 -16.05
C LEU A 451 -30.05 -11.83 -14.89
N GLY A 452 -29.24 -12.87 -14.89
CA GLY A 452 -29.14 -13.85 -13.82
C GLY A 452 -27.73 -14.40 -13.76
N VAL A 453 -27.53 -15.45 -12.97
CA VAL A 453 -26.23 -16.12 -12.86
C VAL A 453 -26.38 -17.63 -13.13
N GLY A 454 -25.33 -18.19 -13.67
CA GLY A 454 -25.24 -19.63 -13.95
C GLY A 454 -23.79 -20.05 -14.07
N LYS A 455 -23.54 -21.28 -14.52
CA LYS A 455 -22.17 -21.78 -14.76
C LYS A 455 -21.70 -21.39 -16.16
N LEU A 456 -20.57 -20.68 -16.21
CA LEU A 456 -19.87 -20.37 -17.45
C LEU A 456 -18.69 -21.32 -17.60
N SER A 457 -18.55 -21.90 -18.79
CA SER A 457 -17.36 -22.67 -19.16
C SER A 457 -16.31 -21.71 -19.74
N LEU A 458 -15.09 -21.74 -19.21
CA LEU A 458 -13.99 -20.93 -19.69
C LEU A 458 -13.18 -21.65 -20.76
N GLU A 459 -12.30 -20.92 -21.44
CA GLU A 459 -11.42 -21.44 -22.51
C GLU A 459 -10.44 -22.49 -21.98
N ASP A 460 -10.03 -22.40 -20.69
CA ASP A 460 -9.16 -23.35 -20.01
C ASP A 460 -9.88 -24.63 -19.53
N GLY A 461 -11.17 -24.79 -19.85
CA GLY A 461 -11.99 -25.92 -19.45
C GLY A 461 -12.56 -25.85 -18.04
N THR A 462 -12.23 -24.81 -17.26
CA THR A 462 -12.81 -24.61 -15.93
C THR A 462 -14.21 -24.02 -15.99
N GLU A 463 -15.00 -24.22 -14.93
CA GLU A 463 -16.32 -23.62 -14.78
C GLU A 463 -16.33 -22.62 -13.62
N VAL A 464 -16.97 -21.47 -13.85
CA VAL A 464 -17.14 -20.40 -12.85
C VAL A 464 -18.59 -19.94 -12.83
N THR A 465 -19.11 -19.52 -11.68
CA THR A 465 -20.40 -18.81 -11.62
C THR A 465 -20.26 -17.45 -12.32
N GLY A 466 -21.20 -17.07 -13.17
CA GLY A 466 -21.12 -15.79 -13.88
C GLY A 466 -22.45 -15.34 -14.48
N PHE A 467 -22.45 -14.13 -15.01
CA PHE A 467 -23.64 -13.53 -15.57
C PHE A 467 -24.11 -14.23 -16.84
N LEU A 468 -25.41 -14.51 -16.87
CA LEU A 468 -26.15 -14.94 -18.04
C LEU A 468 -27.37 -14.02 -18.24
N CYS A 469 -27.92 -14.06 -19.45
CA CYS A 469 -29.12 -13.33 -19.80
C CYS A 469 -30.21 -14.31 -20.25
N GLU A 470 -31.47 -13.98 -19.95
CA GLU A 470 -32.62 -14.70 -20.45
C GLU A 470 -32.65 -14.64 -21.99
N SER A 471 -32.88 -15.78 -22.64
CA SER A 471 -32.87 -15.86 -24.11
C SER A 471 -33.98 -15.03 -24.78
N THR A 472 -35.05 -14.74 -24.07
CA THR A 472 -36.15 -13.89 -24.53
C THR A 472 -35.75 -12.43 -24.66
N ALA A 473 -34.79 -11.95 -23.86
CA ALA A 473 -34.36 -10.55 -23.83
C ALA A 473 -33.38 -10.16 -24.93
N ILE A 474 -32.85 -11.14 -25.68
CA ILE A 474 -31.91 -10.87 -26.78
C ILE A 474 -32.61 -10.73 -28.15
N ALA A 475 -33.90 -11.00 -28.23
CA ALA A 475 -34.64 -10.86 -29.48
C ALA A 475 -34.56 -9.42 -30.00
N GLY A 476 -34.06 -9.25 -31.23
CA GLY A 476 -33.86 -7.94 -31.83
C GLY A 476 -32.71 -7.11 -31.29
N GLN A 477 -31.91 -7.64 -30.37
CA GLN A 477 -30.75 -6.94 -29.88
C GLN A 477 -29.51 -7.16 -30.76
N PRO A 478 -28.63 -6.15 -30.91
CA PRO A 478 -27.39 -6.29 -31.68
C PRO A 478 -26.51 -7.41 -31.13
N ASP A 479 -26.12 -8.35 -31.97
CA ASP A 479 -25.07 -9.34 -31.64
C ASP A 479 -23.71 -8.67 -31.75
N ILE A 480 -22.97 -8.63 -30.63
CA ILE A 480 -21.66 -7.99 -30.50
C ILE A 480 -20.56 -8.98 -30.23
N THR A 481 -20.81 -10.28 -30.43
CA THR A 481 -19.88 -11.40 -30.21
C THR A 481 -18.56 -11.19 -30.94
N VAL A 482 -18.58 -10.64 -32.13
CA VAL A 482 -17.40 -10.36 -32.98
C VAL A 482 -16.37 -9.44 -32.30
N HIS A 483 -16.80 -8.60 -31.36
CA HIS A 483 -15.88 -7.71 -30.61
C HIS A 483 -15.12 -8.46 -29.50
N GLY A 484 -15.45 -9.72 -29.20
CA GLY A 484 -14.78 -10.51 -28.18
C GLY A 484 -14.94 -10.02 -26.74
N GLY A 485 -15.78 -9.01 -26.48
CA GLY A 485 -16.06 -8.49 -25.14
C GLY A 485 -16.67 -7.10 -25.11
N TRP A 486 -17.22 -6.76 -23.95
CA TRP A 486 -17.96 -5.51 -23.73
C TRP A 486 -17.09 -4.24 -23.90
N ARG A 487 -15.86 -4.26 -23.38
CA ARG A 487 -14.96 -3.09 -23.49
C ARG A 487 -14.65 -2.75 -24.95
N ALA A 488 -14.28 -3.77 -25.74
CA ALA A 488 -13.94 -3.58 -27.15
C ALA A 488 -15.16 -3.03 -27.95
N TYR A 489 -16.35 -3.58 -27.68
CA TYR A 489 -17.58 -3.02 -28.25
C TYR A 489 -17.81 -1.56 -27.84
N ARG A 490 -17.71 -1.21 -26.55
CA ARG A 490 -17.91 0.17 -26.08
C ARG A 490 -16.92 1.15 -26.68
N GLN A 491 -15.68 0.72 -26.92
CA GLN A 491 -14.67 1.54 -27.59
C GLN A 491 -15.02 1.76 -29.08
N SER A 492 -15.54 0.74 -29.77
CA SER A 492 -15.93 0.87 -31.19
C SER A 492 -17.15 1.76 -31.43
N VAL A 493 -17.99 1.97 -30.41
CA VAL A 493 -19.19 2.83 -30.50
C VAL A 493 -18.88 4.27 -30.04
N ALA A 494 -17.80 4.49 -29.31
CA ALA A 494 -17.36 5.80 -28.83
C ALA A 494 -16.35 6.48 -29.77
N ALA A 495 -15.81 5.76 -30.75
CA ALA A 495 -14.97 6.24 -31.85
C ALA A 495 -15.84 6.60 -33.05
#